data_d4e7ed14c939f3d4636ac0cc40dbc9ba
#
_entry.id   d4e7ed14c939f3d4636ac0cc40dbc9ba
#
_cell.length_a   1.000
_cell.length_b   1.000
_cell.length_c   1.000
_cell.angle_alpha   90.00
_cell.angle_beta   90.00
_cell.angle_gamma   90.00
#
_symmetry.space_group_name_H-M   'P 1'
#
loop_
_entity.id
_entity.type
_entity.pdbx_description
1 polymer ?
#
loop_
_entity_poly.entity_id
_entity_poly.type
_entity_poly.pdbx_seq_one_letter_code
_entity_poly.pdbx_strand_id
1 'polypeptide(L)'
;MKNKLVIIGAGMASGRVIEHLMDTAPEAFDITLFNAEPRGNYNRIMLSPVLSGEKTYDDIITHDDNWYAAHGVTCRFGEPVVRIDRDSKVVEAQSGPVPYDTLIIATGSAPFVIPVQGKALPGVISYRDLDDTNAMIEAAEKGGKAVVIGGGLLGLEAAAGLAERGMEVSVVHLMGHLMERQLDAAAGYLLRKDLERRGITIHTEASTQAILGKDRVEGVLLQEDQVLPADLVVMAVGIRPEVQLGKDAELQVARGITVNAQLQTSDP
;
A
#
# COMPACT_ATOMS: atom_id res chain seq x y z
N MET A 1 -3.50 -34.19 15.43
CA MET A 1 -4.16 -32.88 15.25
C MET A 1 -3.29 -32.09 14.31
N LYS A 2 -3.88 -31.31 13.38
CA LYS A 2 -3.13 -30.39 12.53
C LYS A 2 -2.60 -29.23 13.40
N ASN A 3 -1.42 -28.68 13.06
CA ASN A 3 -0.91 -27.47 13.72
C ASN A 3 -1.76 -26.26 13.34
N LYS A 4 -2.15 -25.47 14.32
CA LYS A 4 -2.87 -24.21 14.08
C LYS A 4 -1.92 -23.15 13.56
N LEU A 5 -2.05 -22.80 12.29
CA LEU A 5 -1.28 -21.74 11.66
C LEU A 5 -2.15 -20.48 11.51
N VAL A 6 -1.77 -19.42 12.19
CA VAL A 6 -2.38 -18.09 11.96
C VAL A 6 -1.48 -17.26 11.07
N ILE A 7 -2.07 -16.64 10.05
CA ILE A 7 -1.38 -15.73 9.14
C ILE A 7 -2.04 -14.35 9.24
N ILE A 8 -1.26 -13.31 9.55
CA ILE A 8 -1.74 -11.93 9.63
C ILE A 8 -1.35 -11.16 8.38
N GLY A 9 -2.33 -10.83 7.56
CA GLY A 9 -2.22 -10.14 6.28
C GLY A 9 -2.41 -11.06 5.09
N ALA A 10 -3.39 -10.78 4.23
CA ALA A 10 -3.70 -11.53 3.01
C ALA A 10 -3.05 -10.91 1.76
N GLY A 11 -1.79 -10.46 1.87
CA GLY A 11 -1.03 -9.92 0.75
C GLY A 11 -0.38 -11.00 -0.12
N MET A 12 0.40 -10.56 -1.13
CA MET A 12 1.05 -11.45 -2.10
C MET A 12 2.01 -12.46 -1.44
N ALA A 13 2.68 -12.07 -0.33
CA ALA A 13 3.60 -12.96 0.38
C ALA A 13 2.85 -14.11 1.06
N SER A 14 1.79 -13.82 1.80
CA SER A 14 0.95 -14.84 2.45
C SER A 14 0.23 -15.74 1.45
N GLY A 15 -0.28 -15.17 0.35
CA GLY A 15 -0.85 -15.98 -0.73
C GLY A 15 0.15 -17.01 -1.25
N ARG A 16 1.39 -16.60 -1.53
CA ARG A 16 2.45 -17.50 -1.99
C ARG A 16 2.84 -18.56 -0.94
N VAL A 17 2.84 -18.18 0.34
CA VAL A 17 3.08 -19.16 1.43
C VAL A 17 1.98 -20.20 1.46
N ILE A 18 0.71 -19.81 1.39
CA ILE A 18 -0.41 -20.76 1.41
C ILE A 18 -0.36 -21.69 0.20
N GLU A 19 -0.14 -21.16 -1.02
CA GLU A 19 0.05 -22.01 -2.21
C GLU A 19 1.11 -23.07 -1.97
N HIS A 20 2.29 -22.68 -1.49
CA HIS A 20 3.39 -23.60 -1.27
C HIS A 20 3.08 -24.65 -0.19
N LEU A 21 2.37 -24.26 0.86
CA LEU A 21 1.92 -25.22 1.89
C LEU A 21 0.92 -26.22 1.33
N MET A 22 -0.03 -25.79 0.48
CA MET A 22 -0.98 -26.69 -0.15
C MET A 22 -0.31 -27.69 -1.10
N ASP A 23 0.74 -27.24 -1.82
CA ASP A 23 1.51 -28.12 -2.72
C ASP A 23 2.39 -29.13 -1.97
N THR A 24 2.96 -28.74 -0.84
CA THR A 24 4.01 -29.55 -0.17
C THR A 24 3.55 -30.25 1.11
N ALA A 25 2.56 -29.70 1.82
CA ALA A 25 2.11 -30.19 3.11
C ALA A 25 0.62 -29.88 3.38
N PRO A 26 -0.33 -30.29 2.50
CA PRO A 26 -1.73 -29.86 2.55
C PRO A 26 -2.48 -30.26 3.81
N GLU A 27 -2.01 -31.30 4.51
CA GLU A 27 -2.63 -31.82 5.73
C GLU A 27 -1.92 -31.37 7.02
N ALA A 28 -0.84 -30.60 6.94
CA ALA A 28 -0.02 -30.26 8.10
C ALA A 28 -0.66 -29.19 9.00
N PHE A 29 -1.43 -28.27 8.42
CA PHE A 29 -1.90 -27.08 9.11
C PHE A 29 -3.43 -26.90 9.04
N ASP A 30 -3.98 -26.35 10.11
CA ASP A 30 -5.30 -25.71 10.15
C ASP A 30 -5.07 -24.20 10.07
N ILE A 31 -5.37 -23.62 8.91
CA ILE A 31 -4.96 -22.24 8.57
C ILE A 31 -6.08 -21.26 8.85
N THR A 32 -5.79 -20.23 9.66
CA THR A 32 -6.63 -19.02 9.79
C THR A 32 -5.89 -17.83 9.22
N LEU A 33 -6.48 -17.16 8.24
CA LEU A 33 -5.93 -15.98 7.53
C LEU A 33 -6.70 -14.72 7.90
N PHE A 34 -6.03 -13.77 8.55
CA PHE A 34 -6.57 -12.44 8.84
C PHE A 34 -6.17 -11.42 7.79
N ASN A 35 -7.08 -10.52 7.45
CA ASN A 35 -6.77 -9.35 6.65
C ASN A 35 -7.54 -8.12 7.14
N ALA A 36 -6.86 -6.98 7.27
CA ALA A 36 -7.50 -5.72 7.59
C ALA A 36 -8.39 -5.21 6.43
N GLU A 37 -8.00 -5.47 5.18
CA GLU A 37 -8.86 -5.21 4.02
C GLU A 37 -10.02 -6.24 3.97
N PRO A 38 -11.22 -5.83 3.52
CA PRO A 38 -12.40 -6.71 3.44
C PRO A 38 -12.36 -7.66 2.23
N ARG A 39 -11.18 -8.12 1.85
CA ARG A 39 -10.93 -8.95 0.65
C ARG A 39 -9.70 -9.84 0.80
N GLY A 40 -9.63 -10.87 -0.05
CA GLY A 40 -8.49 -11.77 -0.15
C GLY A 40 -7.31 -11.20 -0.94
N ASN A 41 -6.42 -12.08 -1.36
CA ASN A 41 -5.19 -11.71 -2.06
C ASN A 41 -5.46 -11.26 -3.50
N TYR A 42 -4.91 -10.12 -3.84
CA TYR A 42 -4.86 -9.60 -5.21
C TYR A 42 -3.45 -9.10 -5.55
N ASN A 43 -3.15 -9.02 -6.84
CA ASN A 43 -1.85 -8.54 -7.30
C ASN A 43 -1.76 -7.01 -7.21
N ARG A 44 -1.16 -6.50 -6.13
CA ARG A 44 -1.01 -5.05 -5.89
C ARG A 44 -0.20 -4.32 -6.94
N ILE A 45 0.68 -5.01 -7.69
CA ILE A 45 1.45 -4.41 -8.79
C ILE A 45 0.50 -3.98 -9.92
N MET A 46 -0.66 -4.63 -10.02
CA MET A 46 -1.66 -4.35 -11.04
C MET A 46 -2.69 -3.27 -10.63
N LEU A 47 -2.49 -2.58 -9.49
CA LEU A 47 -3.37 -1.46 -9.13
C LEU A 47 -3.24 -0.28 -10.11
N SER A 48 -2.06 -0.06 -10.69
CA SER A 48 -1.87 0.99 -11.69
C SER A 48 -2.64 0.73 -12.99
N PRO A 49 -2.64 -0.48 -13.59
CA PRO A 49 -3.58 -0.86 -14.65
C PRO A 49 -5.07 -0.74 -14.28
N VAL A 50 -5.45 -0.96 -13.00
CA VAL A 50 -6.82 -0.72 -12.55
C VAL A 50 -7.11 0.79 -12.51
N LEU A 51 -6.18 1.58 -12.00
CA LEU A 51 -6.31 3.04 -11.99
C LEU A 51 -6.42 3.60 -13.40
N SER A 52 -5.63 3.15 -14.38
CA SER A 52 -5.73 3.61 -15.77
C SER A 52 -7.00 3.12 -16.49
N GLY A 53 -7.64 2.07 -15.99
CA GLY A 53 -8.80 1.45 -16.61
C GLY A 53 -8.48 0.33 -17.61
N GLU A 54 -7.21 -0.09 -17.71
CA GLU A 54 -6.80 -1.23 -18.53
C GLU A 54 -7.26 -2.57 -17.94
N LYS A 55 -7.45 -2.63 -16.61
CA LYS A 55 -7.91 -3.80 -15.87
C LYS A 55 -9.03 -3.44 -14.90
N THR A 56 -9.80 -4.47 -14.55
CA THR A 56 -10.76 -4.41 -13.45
C THR A 56 -10.13 -5.00 -12.17
N TYR A 57 -10.80 -4.84 -11.01
CA TYR A 57 -10.38 -5.52 -9.80
C TYR A 57 -10.40 -7.04 -9.97
N ASP A 58 -11.41 -7.59 -10.62
CA ASP A 58 -11.56 -9.04 -10.83
C ASP A 58 -10.37 -9.63 -11.63
N ASP A 59 -9.79 -8.86 -12.57
CA ASP A 59 -8.62 -9.30 -13.37
C ASP A 59 -7.34 -9.44 -12.53
N ILE A 60 -7.31 -8.86 -11.34
CA ILE A 60 -6.11 -8.84 -10.48
C ILE A 60 -6.24 -9.70 -9.22
N ILE A 61 -7.41 -10.29 -8.97
CA ILE A 61 -7.60 -11.27 -7.89
C ILE A 61 -6.68 -12.47 -8.15
N THR A 62 -5.88 -12.83 -7.15
CA THR A 62 -4.98 -13.97 -7.22
C THR A 62 -5.63 -15.21 -6.63
N HIS A 63 -6.33 -15.04 -5.51
CA HIS A 63 -7.07 -16.10 -4.83
C HIS A 63 -8.43 -15.55 -4.41
N ASP A 64 -9.48 -16.16 -4.94
CA ASP A 64 -10.86 -15.86 -4.60
C ASP A 64 -11.35 -16.67 -3.40
N ASP A 65 -12.54 -16.39 -2.91
CA ASP A 65 -13.13 -17.07 -1.76
C ASP A 65 -13.31 -18.58 -2.01
N ASN A 66 -13.58 -18.98 -3.26
CA ASN A 66 -13.71 -20.40 -3.62
C ASN A 66 -12.37 -21.12 -3.52
N TRP A 67 -11.28 -20.44 -3.92
CA TRP A 67 -9.94 -21.00 -3.77
C TRP A 67 -9.60 -21.25 -2.30
N TYR A 68 -9.84 -20.28 -1.41
CA TYR A 68 -9.59 -20.44 0.01
C TYR A 68 -10.45 -21.56 0.62
N ALA A 69 -11.74 -21.61 0.28
CA ALA A 69 -12.66 -22.64 0.75
C ALA A 69 -12.23 -24.05 0.29
N ALA A 70 -11.83 -24.21 -0.97
CA ALA A 70 -11.36 -25.48 -1.53
C ALA A 70 -10.09 -26.01 -0.83
N HIS A 71 -9.27 -25.11 -0.27
CA HIS A 71 -8.05 -25.45 0.45
C HIS A 71 -8.23 -25.47 1.98
N GLY A 72 -9.47 -25.33 2.47
CA GLY A 72 -9.78 -25.40 3.92
C GLY A 72 -9.19 -24.25 4.74
N VAL A 73 -8.93 -23.09 4.11
CA VAL A 73 -8.43 -21.90 4.79
C VAL A 73 -9.59 -21.12 5.40
N THR A 74 -9.54 -20.88 6.71
CA THR A 74 -10.51 -20.02 7.40
C THR A 74 -10.11 -18.55 7.21
N CYS A 75 -10.87 -17.81 6.40
CA CYS A 75 -10.62 -16.40 6.13
C CYS A 75 -11.37 -15.48 7.08
N ARG A 76 -10.69 -14.43 7.54
CA ARG A 76 -11.18 -13.34 8.39
C ARG A 76 -10.85 -12.01 7.74
N PHE A 77 -11.58 -11.66 6.68
CA PHE A 77 -11.38 -10.44 5.91
C PHE A 77 -12.15 -9.27 6.52
N GLY A 78 -11.58 -8.06 6.47
CA GLY A 78 -12.12 -6.88 7.15
C GLY A 78 -11.90 -6.92 8.67
N GLU A 79 -11.05 -7.83 9.14
CA GLU A 79 -10.82 -8.06 10.57
C GLU A 79 -9.33 -7.90 10.90
N PRO A 80 -8.88 -6.69 11.30
CA PRO A 80 -7.52 -6.48 11.73
C PRO A 80 -7.22 -7.20 13.04
N VAL A 81 -6.05 -7.84 13.12
CA VAL A 81 -5.48 -8.30 14.38
C VAL A 81 -4.96 -7.08 15.13
N VAL A 82 -5.35 -6.95 16.41
CA VAL A 82 -5.02 -5.79 17.25
C VAL A 82 -3.94 -6.08 18.27
N ARG A 83 -3.72 -7.36 18.63
CA ARG A 83 -2.71 -7.78 19.59
C ARG A 83 -2.24 -9.21 19.34
N ILE A 84 -0.98 -9.47 19.64
CA ILE A 84 -0.39 -10.81 19.71
C ILE A 84 0.02 -11.06 21.16
N ASP A 85 -0.55 -12.08 21.79
CA ASP A 85 -0.14 -12.57 23.10
C ASP A 85 0.75 -13.80 22.89
N ARG A 86 2.05 -13.62 23.08
CA ARG A 86 3.06 -14.66 22.83
C ARG A 86 3.05 -15.74 23.92
N ASP A 87 2.76 -15.36 25.15
CA ASP A 87 2.78 -16.29 26.30
C ASP A 87 1.65 -17.30 26.21
N SER A 88 0.45 -16.85 25.87
CA SER A 88 -0.72 -17.70 25.67
C SER A 88 -0.86 -18.24 24.24
N LYS A 89 0.01 -17.79 23.31
CA LYS A 89 -0.05 -18.09 21.86
C LYS A 89 -1.43 -17.80 21.27
N VAL A 90 -1.88 -16.59 21.40
CA VAL A 90 -3.18 -16.11 20.91
C VAL A 90 -3.02 -14.80 20.14
N VAL A 91 -3.73 -14.66 19.02
CA VAL A 91 -3.97 -13.34 18.42
C VAL A 91 -5.34 -12.84 18.82
N GLU A 92 -5.44 -11.55 19.09
CA GLU A 92 -6.70 -10.87 19.42
C GLU A 92 -7.19 -10.09 18.20
N ALA A 93 -8.44 -10.32 17.84
CA ALA A 93 -9.15 -9.63 16.76
C ALA A 93 -10.57 -9.30 17.21
N GLN A 94 -11.35 -8.60 16.38
CA GLN A 94 -12.70 -8.15 16.75
C GLN A 94 -13.64 -9.32 17.08
N SER A 95 -13.52 -10.45 16.39
CA SER A 95 -14.31 -11.66 16.62
C SER A 95 -13.89 -12.45 17.87
N GLY A 96 -12.85 -12.00 18.57
CA GLY A 96 -12.31 -12.62 19.76
C GLY A 96 -10.94 -13.28 19.55
N PRO A 97 -10.41 -13.94 20.59
CA PRO A 97 -9.08 -14.54 20.58
C PRO A 97 -9.02 -15.80 19.70
N VAL A 98 -7.95 -15.94 18.91
CA VAL A 98 -7.67 -17.13 18.08
C VAL A 98 -6.31 -17.72 18.48
N PRO A 99 -6.27 -18.97 18.98
CA PRO A 99 -5.04 -19.61 19.36
C PRO A 99 -4.24 -20.10 18.15
N TYR A 100 -2.91 -20.10 18.27
CA TYR A 100 -1.99 -20.60 17.26
C TYR A 100 -0.89 -21.49 17.86
N ASP A 101 -0.38 -22.42 17.05
CA ASP A 101 0.86 -23.12 17.31
C ASP A 101 2.02 -22.44 16.59
N THR A 102 1.73 -21.92 15.38
CA THR A 102 2.66 -21.15 14.54
C THR A 102 1.97 -19.86 14.06
N LEU A 103 2.71 -18.76 14.06
CA LEU A 103 2.23 -17.44 13.62
C LEU A 103 3.10 -16.89 12.50
N ILE A 104 2.47 -16.43 11.41
CA ILE A 104 3.14 -15.68 10.35
C ILE A 104 2.64 -14.23 10.37
N ILE A 105 3.57 -13.29 10.55
CA ILE A 105 3.30 -11.86 10.46
C ILE A 105 3.66 -11.40 9.05
N ALA A 106 2.65 -11.15 8.22
CA ALA A 106 2.77 -10.71 6.83
C ALA A 106 2.01 -9.41 6.58
N THR A 107 2.05 -8.49 7.54
CA THR A 107 1.33 -7.21 7.58
C THR A 107 1.76 -6.21 6.51
N GLY A 108 2.85 -6.48 5.80
CA GLY A 108 3.30 -5.68 4.66
C GLY A 108 3.90 -4.34 5.08
N SER A 109 3.41 -3.26 4.48
CA SER A 109 3.92 -1.91 4.69
C SER A 109 2.83 -0.86 4.58
N ALA A 110 3.00 0.24 5.31
CA ALA A 110 2.15 1.43 5.24
C ALA A 110 2.81 2.54 4.40
N PRO A 111 2.03 3.39 3.71
CA PRO A 111 2.55 4.55 3.02
C PRO A 111 3.16 5.54 4.01
N PHE A 112 4.24 6.19 3.60
CA PHE A 112 4.77 7.30 4.38
C PHE A 112 4.03 8.58 4.02
N VAL A 113 3.41 9.19 5.01
CA VAL A 113 2.73 10.48 4.89
C VAL A 113 3.65 11.58 5.42
N ILE A 114 3.96 12.58 4.57
CA ILE A 114 4.83 13.69 5.00
C ILE A 114 4.16 14.50 6.13
N PRO A 115 4.92 14.94 7.14
CA PRO A 115 4.36 15.63 8.30
C PRO A 115 4.16 17.14 8.03
N VAL A 116 3.32 17.47 7.04
CA VAL A 116 2.97 18.85 6.68
C VAL A 116 1.57 19.21 7.18
N GLN A 117 1.31 20.52 7.33
CA GLN A 117 -0.03 21.02 7.61
C GLN A 117 -0.99 20.61 6.49
N GLY A 118 -2.24 20.28 6.85
CA GLY A 118 -3.28 19.91 5.89
C GLY A 118 -3.22 18.46 5.39
N LYS A 119 -2.26 17.65 5.82
CA LYS A 119 -2.11 16.23 5.40
C LYS A 119 -3.33 15.33 5.63
N ALA A 120 -4.24 15.72 6.52
CA ALA A 120 -5.45 14.99 6.85
C ALA A 120 -6.72 15.59 6.24
N LEU A 121 -6.61 16.60 5.38
CA LEU A 121 -7.76 17.17 4.68
C LEU A 121 -8.42 16.13 3.77
N PRO A 122 -9.76 16.12 3.68
CA PRO A 122 -10.46 15.35 2.66
C PRO A 122 -9.94 15.65 1.25
N GLY A 123 -9.66 14.62 0.47
CA GLY A 123 -9.01 14.72 -0.84
C GLY A 123 -7.48 14.61 -0.80
N VAL A 124 -6.89 14.39 0.39
CA VAL A 124 -5.49 13.99 0.54
C VAL A 124 -5.47 12.49 0.81
N ILE A 125 -4.85 11.74 -0.07
CA ILE A 125 -4.80 10.27 0.00
C ILE A 125 -3.38 9.75 -0.21
N SER A 126 -3.17 8.51 0.14
CA SER A 126 -1.98 7.73 -0.26
C SER A 126 -2.26 6.92 -1.52
N TYR A 127 -1.30 6.10 -1.95
CA TYR A 127 -1.49 5.11 -2.99
C TYR A 127 -0.87 3.79 -2.55
N ARG A 128 -1.68 2.89 -2.01
CA ARG A 128 -1.18 1.63 -1.46
C ARG A 128 -2.05 0.41 -1.77
N ASP A 129 -3.36 0.58 -1.76
CA ASP A 129 -4.32 -0.50 -1.87
C ASP A 129 -5.47 -0.17 -2.84
N LEU A 130 -6.44 -1.07 -2.90
CA LEU A 130 -7.57 -0.91 -3.80
C LEU A 130 -8.49 0.24 -3.38
N ASP A 131 -8.61 0.52 -2.08
CA ASP A 131 -9.47 1.61 -1.60
C ASP A 131 -8.86 2.97 -1.97
N ASP A 132 -7.54 3.12 -1.86
CA ASP A 132 -6.80 4.27 -2.40
C ASP A 132 -7.03 4.41 -3.92
N THR A 133 -6.96 3.29 -4.66
CA THR A 133 -7.17 3.27 -6.11
C THR A 133 -8.59 3.71 -6.47
N ASN A 134 -9.60 3.19 -5.77
CA ASN A 134 -10.99 3.57 -5.97
C ASN A 134 -11.24 5.04 -5.66
N ALA A 135 -10.64 5.58 -4.58
CA ALA A 135 -10.73 7.00 -4.25
C ALA A 135 -10.13 7.90 -5.34
N MET A 136 -9.04 7.47 -5.98
CA MET A 136 -8.47 8.17 -7.15
C MET A 136 -9.41 8.11 -8.36
N ILE A 137 -10.01 6.95 -8.63
CA ILE A 137 -10.97 6.78 -9.72
C ILE A 137 -12.19 7.68 -9.51
N GLU A 138 -12.78 7.68 -8.32
CA GLU A 138 -13.92 8.52 -7.97
C GLU A 138 -13.60 10.03 -8.05
N ALA A 139 -12.36 10.43 -7.70
CA ALA A 139 -11.92 11.80 -7.86
C ALA A 139 -11.77 12.17 -9.35
N ALA A 140 -11.20 11.28 -10.15
CA ALA A 140 -11.03 11.49 -11.59
C ALA A 140 -12.36 11.58 -12.34
N GLU A 141 -13.39 10.84 -11.93
CA GLU A 141 -14.74 10.95 -12.50
C GLU A 141 -15.36 12.33 -12.30
N LYS A 142 -14.99 13.03 -11.22
CA LYS A 142 -15.42 14.41 -10.96
C LYS A 142 -14.61 15.43 -11.76
N GLY A 143 -13.47 14.99 -12.30
CA GLY A 143 -12.50 15.85 -12.99
C GLY A 143 -11.74 16.77 -12.03
N GLY A 144 -11.04 17.74 -12.60
CA GLY A 144 -10.29 18.73 -11.84
C GLY A 144 -8.78 18.51 -11.86
N LYS A 145 -8.11 18.98 -10.80
CA LYS A 145 -6.64 19.01 -10.72
C LYS A 145 -6.12 18.06 -9.66
N ALA A 146 -5.13 17.26 -10.02
CA ALA A 146 -4.43 16.39 -9.08
C ALA A 146 -2.97 16.83 -8.89
N VAL A 147 -2.52 16.85 -7.66
CA VAL A 147 -1.10 17.01 -7.33
C VAL A 147 -0.60 15.69 -6.72
N VAL A 148 0.38 15.09 -7.39
CA VAL A 148 1.05 13.88 -6.91
C VAL A 148 2.38 14.28 -6.26
N ILE A 149 2.53 14.03 -4.97
CA ILE A 149 3.76 14.30 -4.22
C ILE A 149 4.60 13.01 -4.22
N GLY A 150 5.71 13.03 -4.98
CA GLY A 150 6.62 11.91 -5.17
C GLY A 150 6.82 11.53 -6.63
N GLY A 151 8.04 11.70 -7.14
CA GLY A 151 8.44 11.35 -8.51
C GLY A 151 9.11 9.99 -8.63
N GLY A 152 8.83 9.06 -7.70
CA GLY A 152 9.21 7.65 -7.79
C GLY A 152 8.19 6.83 -8.57
N LEU A 153 8.44 5.52 -8.72
CA LEU A 153 7.63 4.62 -9.56
C LEU A 153 6.12 4.76 -9.30
N LEU A 154 5.70 4.55 -8.07
CA LEU A 154 4.27 4.53 -7.71
C LEU A 154 3.60 5.91 -7.90
N GLY A 155 4.33 7.00 -7.65
CA GLY A 155 3.81 8.36 -7.87
C GLY A 155 3.63 8.66 -9.36
N LEU A 156 4.55 8.23 -10.21
CA LEU A 156 4.44 8.41 -11.66
C LEU A 156 3.35 7.53 -12.27
N GLU A 157 3.15 6.32 -11.75
CA GLU A 157 2.02 5.46 -12.12
C GLU A 157 0.67 6.10 -11.73
N ALA A 158 0.57 6.67 -10.51
CA ALA A 158 -0.62 7.42 -10.10
C ALA A 158 -0.87 8.63 -11.02
N ALA A 159 0.18 9.40 -11.32
CA ALA A 159 0.08 10.58 -12.18
C ALA A 159 -0.37 10.21 -13.60
N ALA A 160 0.20 9.15 -14.18
CA ALA A 160 -0.20 8.65 -15.51
C ALA A 160 -1.65 8.18 -15.52
N GLY A 161 -2.06 7.34 -14.57
CA GLY A 161 -3.43 6.83 -14.49
C GLY A 161 -4.48 7.93 -14.30
N LEU A 162 -4.19 8.95 -13.47
CA LEU A 162 -5.06 10.11 -13.30
C LEU A 162 -5.15 10.99 -14.57
N ALA A 163 -4.03 11.18 -15.26
CA ALA A 163 -4.00 11.91 -16.53
C ALA A 163 -4.76 11.18 -17.63
N GLU A 164 -4.63 9.85 -17.72
CA GLU A 164 -5.40 9.02 -18.67
C GLU A 164 -6.92 9.07 -18.39
N ARG A 165 -7.32 9.32 -17.14
CA ARG A 165 -8.71 9.57 -16.74
C ARG A 165 -9.15 11.03 -16.91
N GLY A 166 -8.30 11.89 -17.47
CA GLY A 166 -8.65 13.26 -17.86
C GLY A 166 -8.44 14.33 -16.79
N MET A 167 -7.77 14.01 -15.67
CA MET A 167 -7.38 15.05 -14.71
C MET A 167 -6.18 15.88 -15.22
N GLU A 168 -6.12 17.15 -14.84
CA GLU A 168 -4.91 17.98 -14.97
C GLU A 168 -3.93 17.61 -13.85
N VAL A 169 -2.78 17.02 -14.19
CA VAL A 169 -1.88 16.42 -13.19
C VAL A 169 -0.56 17.18 -13.09
N SER A 170 -0.18 17.51 -11.85
CA SER A 170 1.16 18.01 -11.50
C SER A 170 1.87 17.01 -10.57
N VAL A 171 3.13 16.70 -10.87
CA VAL A 171 4.00 15.90 -10.00
C VAL A 171 5.00 16.81 -9.30
N VAL A 172 5.04 16.72 -7.97
CA VAL A 172 6.00 17.45 -7.11
C VAL A 172 7.05 16.48 -6.61
N HIS A 173 8.31 16.73 -6.91
CA HIS A 173 9.41 15.86 -6.55
C HIS A 173 10.57 16.64 -5.92
N LEU A 174 11.03 16.15 -4.77
CA LEU A 174 12.07 16.81 -3.98
C LEU A 174 13.46 16.77 -4.66
N MET A 175 13.75 15.70 -5.42
CA MET A 175 15.06 15.50 -6.03
C MET A 175 15.15 16.17 -7.41
N GLY A 176 16.38 16.29 -7.95
CA GLY A 176 16.62 16.98 -9.22
C GLY A 176 16.15 16.22 -10.47
N HIS A 177 15.84 14.92 -10.37
CA HIS A 177 15.29 14.14 -11.48
C HIS A 177 14.37 13.02 -10.97
N LEU A 178 13.46 12.57 -11.83
CA LEU A 178 12.50 11.50 -11.54
C LEU A 178 13.20 10.16 -11.39
N MET A 179 12.63 9.27 -10.55
CA MET A 179 13.12 7.91 -10.34
C MET A 179 14.59 7.84 -9.91
N GLU A 180 15.07 8.76 -9.11
CA GLU A 180 16.48 8.94 -8.73
C GLU A 180 17.15 7.69 -8.10
N ARG A 181 16.34 6.76 -7.62
CA ARG A 181 16.82 5.48 -7.07
C ARG A 181 17.06 4.40 -8.12
N GLN A 182 16.45 4.54 -9.30
CA GLN A 182 16.48 3.55 -10.38
C GLN A 182 17.14 4.06 -11.66
N LEU A 183 17.08 5.38 -11.91
CA LEU A 183 17.55 6.02 -13.12
C LEU A 183 18.68 7.01 -12.80
N ASP A 184 19.60 7.19 -13.74
CA ASP A 184 20.49 8.34 -13.75
C ASP A 184 19.79 9.61 -14.22
N ALA A 185 20.49 10.75 -14.14
CA ALA A 185 19.90 12.04 -14.51
C ALA A 185 19.49 12.12 -15.99
N ALA A 186 20.22 11.45 -16.90
CA ALA A 186 19.91 11.47 -18.33
C ALA A 186 18.64 10.68 -18.64
N ALA A 187 18.49 9.48 -18.07
CA ALA A 187 17.28 8.66 -18.20
C ALA A 187 16.09 9.33 -17.49
N GLY A 188 16.29 9.92 -16.31
CA GLY A 188 15.26 10.69 -15.60
C GLY A 188 14.79 11.91 -16.40
N TYR A 189 15.68 12.58 -17.12
CA TYR A 189 15.32 13.66 -18.03
C TYR A 189 14.46 13.17 -19.21
N LEU A 190 14.80 12.04 -19.82
CA LEU A 190 14.02 11.48 -20.92
C LEU A 190 12.61 11.04 -20.44
N LEU A 191 12.51 10.43 -19.26
CA LEU A 191 11.26 10.09 -18.63
C LEU A 191 10.39 11.33 -18.38
N ARG A 192 10.99 12.40 -17.82
CA ARG A 192 10.30 13.67 -17.63
C ARG A 192 9.72 14.20 -18.94
N LYS A 193 10.50 14.19 -20.02
CA LYS A 193 10.07 14.67 -21.35
C LYS A 193 8.92 13.83 -21.92
N ASP A 194 8.89 12.53 -21.63
CA ASP A 194 7.78 11.67 -22.04
C ASP A 194 6.49 12.00 -21.28
N LEU A 195 6.57 12.16 -19.95
CA LEU A 195 5.44 12.52 -19.12
C LEU A 195 4.89 13.92 -19.45
N GLU A 196 5.79 14.90 -19.69
CA GLU A 196 5.39 16.25 -20.14
C GLU A 196 4.64 16.19 -21.49
N ARG A 197 5.04 15.33 -22.44
CA ARG A 197 4.32 15.12 -23.71
C ARG A 197 2.93 14.49 -23.51
N ARG A 198 2.73 13.76 -22.42
CA ARG A 198 1.41 13.22 -22.02
C ARG A 198 0.57 14.22 -21.23
N GLY A 199 1.02 15.49 -21.09
CA GLY A 199 0.29 16.55 -20.42
C GLY A 199 0.49 16.63 -18.91
N ILE A 200 1.45 15.88 -18.34
CA ILE A 200 1.76 15.92 -16.91
C ILE A 200 2.80 17.01 -16.63
N THR A 201 2.50 17.92 -15.72
CA THR A 201 3.45 18.96 -15.30
C THR A 201 4.39 18.42 -14.23
N ILE A 202 5.70 18.60 -14.42
CA ILE A 202 6.73 18.06 -13.51
C ILE A 202 7.48 19.20 -12.81
N HIS A 203 7.42 19.22 -11.47
CA HIS A 203 8.17 20.11 -10.59
C HIS A 203 9.24 19.27 -9.86
N THR A 204 10.50 19.37 -10.30
CA THR A 204 11.66 18.80 -9.60
C THR A 204 12.30 19.84 -8.69
N GLU A 205 13.12 19.40 -7.71
CA GLU A 205 13.72 20.25 -6.67
C GLU A 205 12.67 21.06 -5.91
N ALA A 206 11.44 20.53 -5.84
CA ALA A 206 10.28 21.20 -5.26
C ALA A 206 9.90 20.53 -3.93
N SER A 207 9.89 21.32 -2.87
CA SER A 207 9.53 20.89 -1.51
C SER A 207 8.11 21.34 -1.16
N THR A 208 7.27 20.39 -0.75
CA THR A 208 5.94 20.66 -0.22
C THR A 208 6.03 21.25 1.18
N GLN A 209 5.50 22.43 1.41
CA GLN A 209 5.46 23.13 2.69
C GLN A 209 4.16 22.88 3.45
N ALA A 210 3.03 22.91 2.74
CA ALA A 210 1.71 22.68 3.31
C ALA A 210 0.73 22.20 2.23
N ILE A 211 -0.35 21.57 2.67
CA ILE A 211 -1.55 21.35 1.87
C ILE A 211 -2.60 22.34 2.34
N LEU A 212 -3.15 23.08 1.39
CA LEU A 212 -4.08 24.18 1.63
C LEU A 212 -5.52 23.70 1.47
N GLY A 213 -6.41 24.29 2.24
CA GLY A 213 -7.84 24.07 2.18
C GLY A 213 -8.49 24.26 3.53
N LYS A 214 -9.82 24.39 3.54
CA LYS A 214 -10.62 24.53 4.74
C LYS A 214 -11.36 23.22 5.08
N ASP A 215 -12.30 22.84 4.25
CA ASP A 215 -13.15 21.66 4.43
C ASP A 215 -12.64 20.45 3.61
N ARG A 216 -11.84 20.74 2.60
CA ARG A 216 -11.15 19.77 1.73
C ARG A 216 -9.90 20.41 1.16
N VAL A 217 -9.11 19.61 0.45
CA VAL A 217 -7.93 20.12 -0.25
C VAL A 217 -8.34 21.12 -1.36
N GLU A 218 -7.60 22.21 -1.47
CA GLU A 218 -7.76 23.28 -2.48
C GLU A 218 -6.43 23.57 -3.20
N GLY A 219 -5.30 23.12 -2.62
CA GLY A 219 -3.99 23.32 -3.24
C GLY A 219 -2.83 22.78 -2.41
N VAL A 220 -1.66 22.86 -3.00
CA VAL A 220 -0.38 22.50 -2.38
C VAL A 220 0.54 23.71 -2.44
N LEU A 221 1.02 24.14 -1.26
CA LEU A 221 2.02 25.18 -1.12
C LEU A 221 3.42 24.57 -1.25
N LEU A 222 4.17 25.01 -2.21
CA LEU A 222 5.57 24.69 -2.40
C LEU A 222 6.48 25.78 -1.79
N GLN A 223 7.77 25.53 -1.80
CA GLN A 223 8.76 26.56 -1.48
C GLN A 223 8.58 27.80 -2.40
N GLU A 224 9.13 28.95 -1.98
CA GLU A 224 9.04 30.23 -2.70
C GLU A 224 7.58 30.70 -2.92
N ASP A 225 6.67 30.32 -2.01
CA ASP A 225 5.26 30.70 -2.00
C ASP A 225 4.48 30.29 -3.27
N GLN A 226 5.00 29.37 -4.07
CA GLN A 226 4.28 28.82 -5.21
C GLN A 226 3.11 27.93 -4.73
N VAL A 227 1.91 28.20 -5.23
CA VAL A 227 0.71 27.40 -4.95
C VAL A 227 0.28 26.66 -6.21
N LEU A 228 0.15 25.33 -6.09
CA LEU A 228 -0.48 24.49 -7.10
C LEU A 228 -1.93 24.21 -6.69
N PRO A 229 -2.94 24.61 -7.46
CA PRO A 229 -4.33 24.28 -7.16
C PRO A 229 -4.54 22.75 -7.27
N ALA A 230 -5.34 22.19 -6.37
CA ALA A 230 -5.61 20.76 -6.34
C ALA A 230 -6.98 20.42 -5.76
N ASP A 231 -7.70 19.54 -6.43
CA ASP A 231 -8.93 18.90 -5.96
C ASP A 231 -8.62 17.53 -5.33
N LEU A 232 -7.45 16.96 -5.68
CA LEU A 232 -6.89 15.71 -5.16
C LEU A 232 -5.39 15.88 -4.91
N VAL A 233 -4.91 15.38 -3.78
CA VAL A 233 -3.48 15.23 -3.49
C VAL A 233 -3.17 13.78 -3.21
N VAL A 234 -2.22 13.20 -3.96
CA VAL A 234 -1.75 11.83 -3.77
C VAL A 234 -0.34 11.85 -3.18
N MET A 235 -0.16 11.29 -1.99
CA MET A 235 1.16 11.15 -1.35
C MET A 235 1.79 9.80 -1.71
N ALA A 236 2.83 9.81 -2.56
CA ALA A 236 3.56 8.63 -3.03
C ALA A 236 5.08 8.75 -2.76
N VAL A 237 5.46 9.14 -1.54
CA VAL A 237 6.84 9.44 -1.14
C VAL A 237 7.57 8.28 -0.48
N GLY A 238 7.07 7.06 -0.66
CA GLY A 238 7.65 5.82 -0.16
C GLY A 238 6.78 5.10 0.85
N ILE A 239 7.27 3.95 1.30
CA ILE A 239 6.59 3.06 2.24
C ILE A 239 7.52 2.71 3.40
N ARG A 240 6.91 2.32 4.52
CA ARG A 240 7.61 1.77 5.70
C ARG A 240 7.01 0.41 6.05
N PRO A 241 7.83 -0.59 6.43
CA PRO A 241 7.31 -1.84 6.94
C PRO A 241 6.33 -1.61 8.09
N GLU A 242 5.20 -2.35 8.06
CA GLU A 242 4.25 -2.32 9.17
C GLU A 242 4.79 -3.21 10.30
N VAL A 243 5.16 -2.57 11.39
CA VAL A 243 5.88 -3.23 12.50
C VAL A 243 5.17 -3.10 13.84
N GLN A 244 4.01 -2.42 13.88
CA GLN A 244 3.39 -2.06 15.14
C GLN A 244 3.00 -3.30 15.97
N LEU A 245 2.36 -4.29 15.35
CA LEU A 245 2.03 -5.56 16.02
C LEU A 245 3.28 -6.26 16.58
N GLY A 246 4.39 -6.23 15.83
CA GLY A 246 5.66 -6.81 16.31
C GLY A 246 6.25 -6.06 17.50
N LYS A 247 6.16 -4.72 17.49
CA LYS A 247 6.60 -3.89 18.65
C LYS A 247 5.75 -4.14 19.87
N ASP A 248 4.44 -4.14 19.72
CA ASP A 248 3.49 -4.32 20.83
C ASP A 248 3.59 -5.75 21.41
N ALA A 249 4.02 -6.72 20.59
CA ALA A 249 4.36 -8.07 21.00
C ALA A 249 5.82 -8.21 21.50
N GLU A 250 6.55 -7.11 21.71
CA GLU A 250 7.95 -7.10 22.20
C GLU A 250 8.93 -7.91 21.33
N LEU A 251 8.66 -8.04 20.03
CA LEU A 251 9.59 -8.62 19.09
C LEU A 251 10.73 -7.63 18.80
N GLN A 252 11.91 -8.15 18.43
CA GLN A 252 12.99 -7.29 17.99
C GLN A 252 12.64 -6.63 16.66
N VAL A 253 12.69 -5.29 16.65
CA VAL A 253 12.35 -4.45 15.50
C VAL A 253 13.47 -3.44 15.25
N ALA A 254 13.93 -3.39 14.00
CA ALA A 254 14.80 -2.34 13.48
C ALA A 254 14.00 -1.49 12.45
N ARG A 255 14.38 -1.48 11.18
CA ARG A 255 13.56 -0.90 10.12
C ARG A 255 12.30 -1.75 9.86
N GLY A 256 12.40 -3.06 10.00
CA GLY A 256 11.34 -4.07 9.96
C GLY A 256 11.44 -4.97 11.18
N ILE A 257 10.57 -5.97 11.30
CA ILE A 257 10.72 -7.04 12.29
C ILE A 257 12.01 -7.79 11.98
N THR A 258 12.87 -7.94 12.98
CA THR A 258 14.17 -8.61 12.82
C THR A 258 13.97 -10.12 12.79
N VAL A 259 14.57 -10.78 11.81
CA VAL A 259 14.47 -12.22 11.60
C VAL A 259 15.83 -12.85 11.28
N ASN A 260 15.95 -14.16 11.51
CA ASN A 260 17.11 -14.94 11.08
C ASN A 260 16.97 -15.39 9.60
N ALA A 261 17.89 -16.23 9.13
CA ALA A 261 17.89 -16.75 7.75
C ALA A 261 16.68 -17.68 7.44
N GLN A 262 16.00 -18.19 8.43
CA GLN A 262 14.77 -18.98 8.33
C GLN A 262 13.50 -18.14 8.50
N LEU A 263 13.61 -16.81 8.51
CA LEU A 263 12.54 -15.85 8.74
C LEU A 263 11.91 -15.96 10.14
N GLN A 264 12.58 -16.58 11.11
CA GLN A 264 12.12 -16.63 12.49
C GLN A 264 12.45 -15.32 13.20
N THR A 265 11.50 -14.84 13.97
CA THR A 265 11.63 -13.64 14.81
C THR A 265 12.49 -13.94 16.06
N SER A 266 12.55 -13.00 17.01
CA SER A 266 13.14 -13.24 18.35
C SER A 266 12.30 -14.14 19.25
N ASP A 267 11.09 -14.49 18.84
CA ASP A 267 10.23 -15.46 19.51
C ASP A 267 10.43 -16.84 18.84
N PRO A 268 10.72 -17.91 19.59
CA PRO A 268 11.06 -19.23 19.05
C PRO A 268 9.87 -19.94 18.37
#